data_28e112bf503c333245240db14dc32c12
#
_entry.id   28e112bf503c333245240db14dc32c12
#
_cell.length_a   1.000
_cell.length_b   1.000
_cell.length_c   1.000
_cell.angle_alpha   90.00
_cell.angle_beta   90.00
_cell.angle_gamma   90.00
#
_symmetry.space_group_name_H-M   'P 1'
#
loop_
_entity.id
_entity.type
_entity.pdbx_description
1 polymer ?
#
loop_
_entity_poly.entity_id
_entity_poly.type
_entity_poly.pdbx_seq_one_letter_code
_entity_poly.pdbx_strand_id
1 'polypeptide(L)'
;MKADIMQERHQESRSELSRFGDTTPEEFRKQLHELADWIADFREHVEQLRVAPDDKPGAIRKQLPKRAPEEGESFEKILTDVDHIIVPGMVHWSHPMFLGYFGWTSTAPGILGEILTAPLNVNAMTWRTCPAATELETVVIDWLRQWVGLSDEFEGVVYDTASVGIMHALAVA
;
A
#
# COMPACT_ATOMS: atom_id res chain seq x y z
N MET A 1 -37.19 -20.79 -9.07
CA MET A 1 -36.62 -20.74 -10.44
C MET A 1 -35.70 -19.56 -10.70
N LYS A 2 -36.13 -18.25 -10.65
CA LYS A 2 -35.19 -17.12 -10.83
C LYS A 2 -34.19 -16.95 -9.68
N ALA A 3 -34.62 -17.20 -8.44
CA ALA A 3 -33.76 -17.16 -7.25
C ALA A 3 -32.71 -18.29 -7.26
N ASP A 4 -33.13 -19.47 -7.68
CA ASP A 4 -32.26 -20.65 -7.76
C ASP A 4 -31.17 -20.47 -8.82
N ILE A 5 -31.52 -19.91 -10.00
CA ILE A 5 -30.56 -19.60 -11.07
C ILE A 5 -29.57 -18.50 -10.66
N MET A 6 -30.01 -17.53 -9.85
CA MET A 6 -29.11 -16.52 -9.28
C MET A 6 -28.16 -17.10 -8.24
N GLN A 7 -28.64 -18.02 -7.40
CA GLN A 7 -27.83 -18.69 -6.39
C GLN A 7 -26.79 -19.64 -7.05
N GLU A 8 -27.18 -20.38 -8.06
CA GLU A 8 -26.24 -21.23 -8.83
C GLU A 8 -25.16 -20.40 -9.53
N ARG A 9 -25.50 -19.29 -10.18
CA ARG A 9 -24.53 -18.38 -10.79
C ARG A 9 -23.58 -17.73 -9.76
N HIS A 10 -24.07 -17.41 -8.56
CA HIS A 10 -23.23 -16.89 -7.48
C HIS A 10 -22.26 -17.97 -6.97
N GLN A 11 -22.68 -19.22 -6.92
CA GLN A 11 -21.87 -20.32 -6.45
C GLN A 11 -20.84 -20.79 -7.49
N GLU A 12 -21.17 -20.72 -8.77
CA GLU A 12 -20.23 -20.92 -9.87
C GLU A 12 -19.18 -19.81 -9.92
N SER A 13 -19.59 -18.54 -9.79
CA SER A 13 -18.67 -17.40 -9.72
C SER A 13 -17.71 -17.49 -8.52
N ARG A 14 -18.18 -17.93 -7.36
CA ARG A 14 -17.34 -18.17 -6.18
C ARG A 14 -16.28 -19.25 -6.43
N SER A 15 -16.67 -20.35 -7.06
CA SER A 15 -15.75 -21.45 -7.35
C SER A 15 -14.69 -21.07 -8.39
N GLU A 16 -15.04 -20.21 -9.36
CA GLU A 16 -14.09 -19.70 -10.35
C GLU A 16 -13.11 -18.70 -9.75
N LEU A 17 -13.57 -17.72 -8.96
CA LEU A 17 -12.70 -16.74 -8.31
C LEU A 17 -11.69 -17.41 -7.37
N SER A 18 -12.16 -18.33 -6.54
CA SER A 18 -11.29 -19.09 -5.62
C SER A 18 -10.23 -19.92 -6.37
N ARG A 19 -10.56 -20.43 -7.57
CA ARG A 19 -9.61 -21.15 -8.43
C ARG A 19 -8.48 -20.28 -8.96
N PHE A 20 -8.69 -18.97 -9.07
CA PHE A 20 -7.68 -17.99 -9.49
C PHE A 20 -7.03 -17.25 -8.30
N GLY A 21 -7.32 -17.67 -7.07
CA GLY A 21 -6.79 -17.04 -5.86
C GLY A 21 -7.39 -15.66 -5.55
N ASP A 22 -8.60 -15.39 -6.07
CA ASP A 22 -9.33 -14.14 -5.82
C ASP A 22 -10.55 -14.40 -4.92
N THR A 23 -11.13 -13.35 -4.39
CA THR A 23 -12.28 -13.36 -3.46
C THR A 23 -13.54 -12.79 -4.11
N THR A 24 -14.71 -13.12 -3.57
CA THR A 24 -15.94 -12.49 -4.02
C THR A 24 -15.97 -10.99 -3.64
N PRO A 25 -16.72 -10.14 -4.37
CA PRO A 25 -16.87 -8.74 -4.00
C PRO A 25 -17.37 -8.50 -2.57
N GLU A 26 -18.20 -9.40 -2.04
CA GLU A 26 -18.70 -9.34 -0.68
C GLU A 26 -17.60 -9.66 0.34
N GLU A 27 -16.83 -10.69 0.11
CA GLU A 27 -15.69 -11.06 0.95
C GLU A 27 -14.61 -9.99 0.91
N PHE A 28 -14.27 -9.50 -0.29
CA PHE A 28 -13.33 -8.39 -0.46
C PHE A 28 -13.75 -7.14 0.31
N ARG A 29 -15.04 -6.76 0.22
CA ARG A 29 -15.57 -5.62 0.98
C ARG A 29 -15.41 -5.83 2.48
N LYS A 30 -15.74 -7.02 2.99
CA LYS A 30 -15.57 -7.35 4.41
C LYS A 30 -14.10 -7.21 4.84
N GLN A 31 -13.20 -7.83 4.11
CA GLN A 31 -11.76 -7.78 4.39
C GLN A 31 -11.19 -6.36 4.32
N LEU A 32 -11.67 -5.54 3.38
CA LEU A 32 -11.27 -4.15 3.27
C LEU A 32 -11.74 -3.31 4.47
N HIS A 33 -12.92 -3.56 5.00
CA HIS A 33 -13.39 -2.91 6.23
C HIS A 33 -12.52 -3.33 7.43
N GLU A 34 -12.26 -4.61 7.59
CA GLU A 34 -11.36 -5.13 8.64
C GLU A 34 -9.96 -4.52 8.55
N LEU A 35 -9.43 -4.38 7.33
CA LEU A 35 -8.14 -3.73 7.09
C LEU A 35 -8.18 -2.23 7.40
N ALA A 36 -9.28 -1.54 7.08
CA ALA A 36 -9.43 -0.12 7.38
C ALA A 36 -9.45 0.14 8.89
N ASP A 37 -10.17 -0.68 9.65
CA ASP A 37 -10.20 -0.63 11.11
C ASP A 37 -8.80 -0.92 11.68
N TRP A 38 -8.14 -1.97 11.20
CA TRP A 38 -6.77 -2.30 11.60
C TRP A 38 -5.78 -1.16 11.34
N ILE A 39 -5.84 -0.52 10.17
CA ILE A 39 -4.98 0.63 9.84
C ILE A 39 -5.23 1.79 10.80
N ALA A 40 -6.50 2.08 11.11
CA ALA A 40 -6.86 3.15 12.03
C ALA A 40 -6.31 2.88 13.44
N ASP A 41 -6.52 1.68 13.96
CA ASP A 41 -6.04 1.24 15.28
C ASP A 41 -4.51 1.25 15.37
N PHE A 42 -3.81 0.72 14.36
CA PHE A 42 -2.36 0.77 14.30
C PHE A 42 -1.83 2.22 14.36
N ARG A 43 -2.45 3.14 13.61
CA ARG A 43 -2.06 4.55 13.61
C ARG A 43 -2.31 5.25 14.93
N GLU A 44 -3.42 4.91 15.61
CA GLU A 44 -3.76 5.48 16.93
C GLU A 44 -2.81 4.99 18.02
N HIS A 45 -2.33 3.73 17.92
CA HIS A 45 -1.57 3.08 18.97
C HIS A 45 -0.07 2.94 18.68
N VAL A 46 0.44 3.46 17.58
CA VAL A 46 1.86 3.33 17.20
C VAL A 46 2.83 3.84 18.27
N GLU A 47 2.45 4.87 19.03
CA GLU A 47 3.24 5.42 20.14
C GLU A 47 3.38 4.46 21.34
N GLN A 48 2.53 3.44 21.44
CA GLN A 48 2.58 2.41 22.50
C GLN A 48 3.50 1.24 22.12
N LEU A 49 3.89 1.18 20.85
CA LEU A 49 4.82 0.16 20.34
C LEU A 49 6.26 0.53 20.70
N ARG A 50 7.16 -0.43 20.57
CA ARG A 50 8.60 -0.14 20.67
C ARG A 50 9.09 0.54 19.39
N VAL A 51 9.95 1.52 19.52
CA VAL A 51 10.52 2.23 18.35
C VAL A 51 11.26 1.26 17.41
N ALA A 52 12.00 0.31 18.00
CA ALA A 52 12.77 -0.68 17.25
C ALA A 52 12.75 -2.04 17.97
N PRO A 53 12.83 -3.15 17.24
CA PRO A 53 12.91 -4.49 17.81
C PRO A 53 14.30 -4.75 18.42
N ASP A 54 14.37 -5.66 19.41
CA ASP A 54 15.62 -6.21 19.93
C ASP A 54 16.03 -7.52 19.23
N ASP A 55 15.40 -7.83 18.13
CA ASP A 55 15.56 -9.11 17.44
C ASP A 55 16.94 -9.26 16.78
N LYS A 56 17.46 -10.48 16.85
CA LYS A 56 18.66 -10.85 16.11
C LYS A 56 18.30 -11.30 14.69
N PRO A 57 19.22 -11.14 13.71
CA PRO A 57 18.99 -11.63 12.37
C PRO A 57 18.49 -13.09 12.35
N GLY A 58 17.39 -13.32 11.66
CA GLY A 58 16.73 -14.63 11.57
C GLY A 58 15.67 -14.92 12.64
N ALA A 59 15.42 -14.05 13.60
CA ALA A 59 14.37 -14.23 14.62
C ALA A 59 12.97 -14.27 14.00
N ILE A 60 12.65 -13.31 13.15
CA ILE A 60 11.37 -13.26 12.43
C ILE A 60 11.22 -14.47 11.51
N ARG A 61 12.26 -14.80 10.73
CA ARG A 61 12.24 -15.96 9.84
C ARG A 61 11.91 -17.27 10.55
N LYS A 62 12.31 -17.44 11.80
CA LYS A 62 12.04 -18.66 12.60
C LYS A 62 10.57 -18.80 12.99
N GLN A 63 9.83 -17.71 13.02
CA GLN A 63 8.40 -17.66 13.36
C GLN A 63 7.52 -17.90 12.12
N LEU A 64 8.05 -17.74 10.92
CA LEU A 64 7.35 -17.96 9.66
C LEU A 64 7.44 -19.43 9.20
N PRO A 65 6.47 -19.92 8.44
CA PRO A 65 6.48 -21.26 7.88
C PRO A 65 7.76 -21.52 7.06
N LYS A 66 8.33 -22.72 7.20
CA LYS A 66 9.52 -23.13 6.44
C LYS A 66 9.25 -23.48 4.98
N ARG A 67 8.01 -23.79 4.66
CA ARG A 67 7.53 -24.16 3.30
C ARG A 67 6.39 -23.23 2.92
N ALA A 68 6.21 -23.03 1.63
CA ALA A 68 5.02 -22.38 1.13
C ALA A 68 3.77 -23.13 1.57
N PRO A 69 2.69 -22.45 1.98
CA PRO A 69 1.42 -23.10 2.30
C PRO A 69 0.85 -23.73 1.02
N GLU A 70 0.27 -24.93 1.17
CA GLU A 70 -0.42 -25.61 0.07
C GLU A 70 -1.88 -25.17 -0.04
N GLU A 71 -2.43 -24.64 1.04
CA GLU A 71 -3.78 -24.10 1.12
C GLU A 71 -3.76 -22.64 1.59
N GLY A 72 -4.76 -21.85 1.16
CA GLY A 72 -4.93 -20.47 1.60
C GLY A 72 -5.39 -20.39 3.05
N GLU A 73 -5.02 -19.31 3.73
CA GLU A 73 -5.47 -19.00 5.08
C GLU A 73 -6.53 -17.88 5.06
N SER A 74 -7.31 -17.77 6.13
CA SER A 74 -8.27 -16.67 6.27
C SER A 74 -7.55 -15.31 6.42
N PHE A 75 -8.19 -14.25 5.95
CA PHE A 75 -7.64 -12.90 6.07
C PHE A 75 -7.42 -12.48 7.54
N GLU A 76 -8.33 -12.87 8.42
CA GLU A 76 -8.20 -12.67 9.87
C GLU A 76 -6.90 -13.29 10.44
N LYS A 77 -6.58 -14.53 9.98
CA LYS A 77 -5.34 -15.18 10.37
C LYS A 77 -4.11 -14.43 9.85
N ILE A 78 -4.17 -13.94 8.62
CA ILE A 78 -3.08 -13.15 8.03
C ILE A 78 -2.86 -11.86 8.85
N LEU A 79 -3.93 -11.14 9.21
CA LEU A 79 -3.82 -9.95 10.07
C LEU A 79 -3.26 -10.29 11.46
N THR A 80 -3.66 -11.43 12.03
CA THR A 80 -3.11 -11.92 13.30
C THR A 80 -1.60 -12.16 13.21
N ASP A 81 -1.13 -12.77 12.12
CA ASP A 81 0.31 -12.98 11.91
C ASP A 81 1.06 -11.66 11.68
N VAL A 82 0.42 -10.69 11.03
CA VAL A 82 0.98 -9.33 10.92
C VAL A 82 1.16 -8.70 12.31
N ASP A 83 0.17 -8.77 13.18
CA ASP A 83 0.23 -8.19 14.53
C ASP A 83 1.24 -8.88 15.44
N HIS A 84 1.35 -10.19 15.37
CA HIS A 84 2.16 -10.96 16.31
C HIS A 84 3.59 -11.22 15.84
N ILE A 85 3.83 -11.21 14.53
CA ILE A 85 5.12 -11.56 13.93
C ILE A 85 5.77 -10.36 13.24
N ILE A 86 5.01 -9.64 12.42
CA ILE A 86 5.57 -8.60 11.55
C ILE A 86 5.71 -7.27 12.30
N VAL A 87 4.62 -6.77 12.88
CA VAL A 87 4.61 -5.47 13.58
C VAL A 87 5.66 -5.41 14.69
N PRO A 88 5.81 -6.41 15.59
CA PRO A 88 6.84 -6.37 16.62
C PRO A 88 8.27 -6.40 16.08
N GLY A 89 8.48 -6.95 14.88
CA GLY A 89 9.78 -7.03 14.23
C GLY A 89 10.15 -5.80 13.38
N MET A 90 9.31 -4.77 13.36
CA MET A 90 9.53 -3.55 12.56
C MET A 90 10.20 -2.45 13.37
N VAL A 91 10.95 -1.59 12.67
CA VAL A 91 11.28 -0.25 13.16
C VAL A 91 10.13 0.69 12.81
N HIS A 92 9.48 1.26 13.81
CA HIS A 92 8.29 2.09 13.61
C HIS A 92 8.67 3.54 13.28
N TRP A 93 8.83 3.84 12.01
CA TRP A 93 9.22 5.17 11.51
C TRP A 93 8.20 6.26 11.84
N SER A 94 6.93 5.90 12.00
CA SER A 94 5.86 6.82 12.42
C SER A 94 5.79 7.03 13.94
N HIS A 95 6.64 6.34 14.72
CA HIS A 95 6.67 6.50 16.17
C HIS A 95 7.20 7.89 16.56
N PRO A 96 6.56 8.63 17.48
CA PRO A 96 7.01 9.98 17.89
C PRO A 96 8.46 10.04 18.40
N MET A 97 8.96 8.95 18.96
CA MET A 97 10.33 8.84 19.46
C MET A 97 11.33 8.23 18.45
N PHE A 98 10.92 8.06 17.18
CA PHE A 98 11.85 7.66 16.15
C PHE A 98 12.68 8.87 15.71
N LEU A 99 13.91 8.94 16.18
CA LEU A 99 14.84 10.06 15.95
C LEU A 99 15.97 9.74 14.97
N GLY A 100 15.83 8.63 14.22
CA GLY A 100 16.82 8.22 13.24
C GLY A 100 16.49 8.67 11.82
N TYR A 101 17.51 8.75 10.97
CA TYR A 101 17.38 9.05 9.54
C TYR A 101 16.52 10.30 9.23
N PHE A 102 15.71 10.26 8.17
CA PHE A 102 14.63 11.21 7.89
C PHE A 102 13.31 10.54 8.25
N GLY A 103 12.66 10.99 9.31
CA GLY A 103 11.36 10.49 9.74
C GLY A 103 10.30 10.82 8.69
N TRP A 104 9.81 9.79 8.00
CA TRP A 104 8.65 9.87 7.12
C TRP A 104 7.41 9.48 7.91
N THR A 105 6.43 10.35 7.95
CA THR A 105 5.13 10.00 8.50
C THR A 105 4.17 9.70 7.36
N SER A 106 3.51 8.54 7.39
CA SER A 106 2.40 8.26 6.50
C SER A 106 1.18 9.08 6.92
N THR A 107 0.80 10.06 6.12
CA THR A 107 -0.41 10.84 6.36
C THR A 107 -1.66 10.06 5.97
N ALA A 108 -2.80 10.32 6.61
CA ALA A 108 -4.05 9.66 6.26
C ALA A 108 -4.44 9.86 4.78
N PRO A 109 -4.35 11.08 4.19
CA PRO A 109 -4.59 11.25 2.76
C PRO A 109 -3.64 10.43 1.87
N GLY A 110 -2.36 10.31 2.26
CA GLY A 110 -1.38 9.50 1.52
C GLY A 110 -1.75 8.01 1.52
N ILE A 111 -2.11 7.45 2.68
CA ILE A 111 -2.57 6.06 2.79
C ILE A 111 -3.82 5.83 1.93
N LEU A 112 -4.79 6.74 1.97
CA LEU A 112 -6.00 6.63 1.15
C LEU A 112 -5.67 6.71 -0.35
N GLY A 113 -4.70 7.54 -0.74
CA GLY A 113 -4.20 7.62 -2.11
C GLY A 113 -3.61 6.28 -2.59
N GLU A 114 -2.77 5.64 -1.77
CA GLU A 114 -2.20 4.32 -2.08
C GLU A 114 -3.28 3.24 -2.21
N ILE A 115 -4.26 3.22 -1.30
CA ILE A 115 -5.39 2.29 -1.37
C ILE A 115 -6.21 2.49 -2.65
N LEU A 116 -6.38 3.73 -3.11
CA LEU A 116 -7.06 4.03 -4.37
C LEU A 116 -6.23 3.64 -5.60
N THR A 117 -4.93 3.77 -5.54
CA THR A 117 -4.03 3.46 -6.67
C THR A 117 -4.01 1.96 -6.99
N ALA A 118 -4.01 1.11 -5.97
CA ALA A 118 -3.92 -0.34 -6.15
C ALA A 118 -5.06 -0.93 -7.02
N PRO A 119 -6.34 -0.69 -6.76
CA PRO A 119 -7.43 -1.25 -7.57
C PRO A 119 -7.53 -0.64 -8.98
N LEU A 120 -7.05 0.60 -9.18
CA LEU A 120 -7.04 1.21 -10.52
C LEU A 120 -6.03 0.51 -11.43
N ASN A 121 -4.95 -0.03 -10.88
CA ASN A 121 -3.96 -0.86 -11.58
C ASN A 121 -3.56 -0.31 -12.97
N VAL A 122 -3.33 0.98 -13.06
CA VAL A 122 -2.99 1.66 -14.30
C VAL A 122 -1.50 1.68 -14.57
N ASN A 123 -1.10 1.62 -15.82
CA ASN A 123 0.27 1.89 -16.21
C ASN A 123 0.42 3.36 -16.61
N ALA A 124 1.01 4.16 -15.73
CA ALA A 124 1.20 5.59 -15.90
C ALA A 124 2.53 5.97 -16.60
N MET A 125 3.20 5.02 -17.26
CA MET A 125 4.50 5.22 -17.89
C MET A 125 4.46 6.27 -19.02
N THR A 126 3.36 6.38 -19.74
CA THR A 126 3.19 7.34 -20.83
C THR A 126 1.76 7.89 -20.85
N TRP A 127 1.58 9.08 -21.43
CA TRP A 127 0.26 9.64 -21.65
C TRP A 127 -0.69 8.68 -22.41
N ARG A 128 -0.15 7.93 -23.35
CA ARG A 128 -0.95 6.99 -24.17
C ARG A 128 -1.50 5.81 -23.36
N THR A 129 -0.79 5.37 -22.35
CA THR A 129 -1.22 4.25 -21.49
C THR A 129 -2.13 4.68 -20.36
N CYS A 130 -1.98 5.92 -19.88
CA CYS A 130 -2.88 6.51 -18.91
C CYS A 130 -2.89 8.04 -18.98
N PRO A 131 -3.71 8.63 -19.87
CA PRO A 131 -3.81 10.09 -20.03
C PRO A 131 -4.11 10.80 -18.70
N ALA A 132 -5.06 10.26 -17.93
CA ALA A 132 -5.49 10.85 -16.66
C ALA A 132 -4.35 10.95 -15.63
N ALA A 133 -3.51 9.92 -15.52
CA ALA A 133 -2.40 9.94 -14.57
C ALA A 133 -1.33 10.96 -14.99
N THR A 134 -0.99 11.02 -16.28
CA THR A 134 0.02 11.97 -16.78
C THR A 134 -0.46 13.42 -16.64
N GLU A 135 -1.73 13.70 -16.98
CA GLU A 135 -2.27 15.05 -16.85
C GLU A 135 -2.42 15.46 -15.38
N LEU A 136 -2.82 14.54 -14.51
CA LEU A 136 -2.88 14.79 -13.07
C LEU A 136 -1.48 15.09 -12.49
N GLU A 137 -0.45 14.34 -12.89
CA GLU A 137 0.93 14.61 -12.51
C GLU A 137 1.35 16.02 -12.90
N THR A 138 1.10 16.42 -14.16
CA THR A 138 1.41 17.76 -14.66
C THR A 138 0.76 18.85 -13.80
N VAL A 139 -0.51 18.70 -13.46
CA VAL A 139 -1.25 19.66 -12.64
C VAL A 139 -0.68 19.72 -11.21
N VAL A 140 -0.42 18.58 -10.58
CA VAL A 140 0.13 18.52 -9.23
C VAL A 140 1.54 19.13 -9.17
N ILE A 141 2.38 18.85 -10.15
CA ILE A 141 3.71 19.46 -10.27
C ILE A 141 3.63 20.97 -10.44
N ASP A 142 2.68 21.45 -11.24
CA ASP A 142 2.48 22.91 -11.40
C ASP A 142 2.03 23.57 -10.09
N TRP A 143 1.17 22.94 -9.31
CA TRP A 143 0.83 23.42 -7.96
C TRP A 143 2.06 23.47 -7.04
N LEU A 144 2.90 22.41 -7.04
CA LEU A 144 4.14 22.40 -6.27
C LEU A 144 5.08 23.54 -6.69
N ARG A 145 5.25 23.74 -8.00
CA ARG A 145 6.03 24.84 -8.58
C ARG A 145 5.57 26.21 -8.04
N GLN A 146 4.25 26.43 -8.05
CA GLN A 146 3.65 27.68 -7.53
C GLN A 146 3.92 27.83 -6.02
N TRP A 147 3.76 26.77 -5.23
CA TRP A 147 3.98 26.83 -3.78
C TRP A 147 5.41 27.12 -3.39
N VAL A 148 6.39 26.66 -4.16
CA VAL A 148 7.81 26.99 -3.91
C VAL A 148 8.26 28.30 -4.58
N GLY A 149 7.39 28.97 -5.32
CA GLY A 149 7.64 30.29 -5.92
C GLY A 149 8.53 30.28 -7.17
N LEU A 150 8.58 29.17 -7.90
CA LEU A 150 9.31 29.07 -9.18
C LEU A 150 8.48 29.70 -10.32
N SER A 151 9.18 30.26 -11.32
CA SER A 151 8.53 30.81 -12.52
C SER A 151 7.88 29.72 -13.38
N ASP A 152 7.05 30.11 -14.34
CA ASP A 152 6.38 29.21 -15.28
C ASP A 152 7.30 28.60 -16.34
N GLU A 153 8.57 29.02 -16.37
CA GLU A 153 9.60 28.39 -17.21
C GLU A 153 10.09 27.04 -16.65
N PHE A 154 9.78 26.72 -15.38
CA PHE A 154 10.16 25.45 -14.76
C PHE A 154 9.10 24.38 -15.00
N GLU A 155 9.55 23.26 -15.46
CA GLU A 155 8.78 22.01 -15.55
C GLU A 155 9.30 21.00 -14.53
N GLY A 156 8.50 19.99 -14.19
CA GLY A 156 8.87 18.96 -13.24
C GLY A 156 8.30 17.61 -13.58
N VAL A 157 8.80 16.60 -12.90
CA VAL A 157 8.35 15.22 -13.02
C VAL A 157 8.52 14.50 -11.69
N VAL A 158 7.64 13.57 -11.38
CA VAL A 158 7.75 12.73 -10.18
C VAL A 158 8.63 11.51 -10.50
N TYR A 159 9.66 11.31 -9.69
CA TYR A 159 10.51 10.12 -9.75
C TYR A 159 10.21 9.17 -8.60
N ASP A 160 10.55 7.90 -8.79
CA ASP A 160 10.41 6.85 -7.78
C ASP A 160 11.37 7.02 -6.60
N THR A 161 12.55 7.60 -6.84
CA THR A 161 13.58 7.85 -5.81
C THR A 161 14.31 9.17 -6.02
N ALA A 162 14.79 9.75 -4.92
CA ALA A 162 15.69 10.91 -4.96
C ALA A 162 16.98 10.65 -5.76
N SER A 163 17.48 9.42 -5.73
CA SER A 163 18.69 9.03 -6.47
C SER A 163 18.47 9.15 -7.98
N VAL A 164 17.35 8.70 -8.50
CA VAL A 164 16.98 8.84 -9.92
C VAL A 164 16.75 10.30 -10.26
N GLY A 165 16.07 11.05 -9.40
CA GLY A 165 15.85 12.49 -9.58
C GLY A 165 17.17 13.27 -9.68
N ILE A 166 18.13 13.03 -8.79
CA ILE A 166 19.45 13.66 -8.83
C ILE A 166 20.22 13.25 -10.09
N MET A 167 20.17 11.97 -10.46
CA MET A 167 20.84 11.48 -11.68
C MET A 167 20.31 12.17 -12.93
N HIS A 168 19.00 12.35 -13.05
CA HIS A 168 18.39 13.10 -14.15
C HIS A 168 18.76 14.58 -14.12
N ALA A 169 18.72 15.22 -12.95
CA ALA A 169 19.11 16.61 -12.83
C ALA A 169 20.56 16.84 -13.29
N LEU A 170 21.48 15.95 -12.93
CA LEU A 170 22.88 16.00 -13.39
C LEU A 170 23.03 15.71 -14.89
N ALA A 171 22.16 14.89 -15.46
CA ALA A 171 22.22 14.56 -16.89
C ALA A 171 21.69 15.72 -17.77
N VAL A 172 20.84 16.58 -17.24
CA VAL A 172 20.25 17.72 -17.95
C VAL A 172 21.07 19.01 -17.79
N ALA A 173 21.84 19.12 -16.70
CA ALA A 173 22.74 20.26 -16.43
C ALA A 173 23.99 20.27 -17.32
#